data_9cdae6331cceb7c632296589b0171b76
#
_entry.id   9cdae6331cceb7c632296589b0171b76
#
_cell.length_a   1.000
_cell.length_b   1.000
_cell.length_c   1.000
_cell.angle_alpha   90.00
_cell.angle_beta   90.00
_cell.angle_gamma   90.00
#
_symmetry.space_group_name_H-M   'P 1'
#
loop_
_entity.id
_entity.type
_entity.pdbx_description
1 polymer ?
#
loop_
_entity_poly.entity_id
_entity_poly.type
_entity_poly.pdbx_seq_one_letter_code
_entity_poly.pdbx_strand_id
1 'polypeptide(L)'
;DWQKTTEILKDLQIKWSEIGPVPEKYRNSIYKLFKDACDGFFNNRRKHNQGLDSEYLDNLNKKEEIFATLEKMSEAKDVNMDEVYALQDSFSAIGFVPRKNIKSIQKRYQEALNKLVKSADNLDKDSKSEFKSLIEIHELKSGPNADQKLDRREHSLRRKISALESDVSIWKNNIGFFS
;
A
#
# COMPACT_ATOMS: atom_id res chain seq x y z
N ASP A 1 18.40 9.68 -12.71
CA ASP A 1 17.36 10.40 -11.92
C ASP A 1 16.71 11.48 -12.80
N TRP A 2 15.46 11.23 -13.20
CA TRP A 2 14.70 12.10 -14.09
C TRP A 2 14.48 13.52 -13.55
N GLN A 3 14.30 13.65 -12.24
CA GLN A 3 14.07 14.96 -11.62
C GLN A 3 15.32 15.81 -11.66
N LYS A 4 16.45 15.28 -11.19
CA LYS A 4 17.74 15.96 -11.17
C LYS A 4 18.19 16.38 -12.59
N THR A 5 18.05 15.47 -13.56
CA THR A 5 18.39 15.77 -14.96
C THR A 5 17.46 16.84 -15.56
N THR A 6 16.18 16.88 -15.14
CA THR A 6 15.26 17.94 -15.57
C THR A 6 15.68 19.32 -15.07
N GLU A 7 16.13 19.42 -13.82
CA GLU A 7 16.62 20.68 -13.24
C GLU A 7 17.88 21.17 -13.99
N ILE A 8 18.84 20.26 -14.21
CA ILE A 8 20.04 20.59 -15.00
C ILE A 8 19.68 21.07 -16.41
N LEU A 9 18.72 20.41 -17.06
CA LEU A 9 18.32 20.78 -18.41
C LEU A 9 17.62 22.15 -18.48
N LYS A 10 16.81 22.48 -17.47
CA LYS A 10 16.20 23.81 -17.34
C LYS A 10 17.26 24.89 -17.13
N ASP A 11 18.26 24.65 -16.30
CA ASP A 11 19.36 25.59 -16.10
C ASP A 11 20.17 25.77 -17.39
N LEU A 12 20.38 24.70 -18.15
CA LEU A 12 21.01 24.80 -19.47
C LEU A 12 20.18 25.59 -20.47
N GLN A 13 18.85 25.50 -20.44
CA GLN A 13 17.97 26.29 -21.30
C GLN A 13 18.05 27.79 -20.95
N ILE A 14 18.14 28.12 -19.64
CA ILE A 14 18.33 29.51 -19.19
C ILE A 14 19.68 30.04 -19.72
N LYS A 15 20.77 29.30 -19.46
CA LYS A 15 22.10 29.67 -19.96
C LYS A 15 22.16 29.80 -21.48
N TRP A 16 21.44 28.92 -22.19
CA TRP A 16 21.31 29.00 -23.65
C TRP A 16 20.70 30.34 -24.10
N SER A 17 19.68 30.83 -23.38
CA SER A 17 19.01 32.10 -23.70
C SER A 17 19.90 33.33 -23.43
N GLU A 18 20.90 33.20 -22.55
CA GLU A 18 21.83 34.23 -22.15
C GLU A 18 23.03 34.36 -23.17
N ILE A 19 23.24 33.30 -23.97
CA ILE A 19 24.26 33.31 -25.02
C ILE A 19 23.87 34.28 -26.13
N GLY A 20 24.73 35.20 -26.42
CA GLY A 20 24.53 36.21 -27.48
C GLY A 20 24.45 35.62 -28.90
N PRO A 21 24.31 36.46 -29.92
CA PRO A 21 24.16 36.02 -31.28
C PRO A 21 25.39 35.26 -31.79
N VAL A 22 25.14 34.13 -32.46
CA VAL A 22 26.17 33.30 -33.10
C VAL A 22 26.22 33.62 -34.60
N PRO A 23 27.35 33.33 -35.28
CA PRO A 23 27.43 33.53 -36.74
C PRO A 23 26.27 32.83 -37.47
N GLU A 24 25.66 33.51 -38.41
CA GLU A 24 24.45 33.08 -39.12
C GLU A 24 24.59 31.70 -39.76
N LYS A 25 25.75 31.37 -40.27
CA LYS A 25 26.10 30.06 -40.85
C LYS A 25 25.82 28.88 -39.91
N TYR A 26 25.96 29.07 -38.58
CA TYR A 26 25.85 28.00 -37.58
C TYR A 26 24.55 28.08 -36.76
N ARG A 27 23.82 29.18 -36.84
CA ARG A 27 22.61 29.45 -36.02
C ARG A 27 21.63 28.31 -36.08
N ASN A 28 21.22 27.91 -37.26
CA ASN A 28 20.18 26.88 -37.43
C ASN A 28 20.65 25.49 -37.02
N SER A 29 21.90 25.14 -37.31
CA SER A 29 22.43 23.83 -36.94
C SER A 29 22.62 23.66 -35.40
N ILE A 30 23.15 24.70 -34.75
CA ILE A 30 23.33 24.70 -33.29
C ILE A 30 21.97 24.70 -32.56
N TYR A 31 21.02 25.55 -33.04
CA TYR A 31 19.66 25.56 -32.48
C TYR A 31 18.95 24.20 -32.62
N LYS A 32 19.04 23.60 -33.79
CA LYS A 32 18.45 22.29 -34.06
C LYS A 32 19.06 21.23 -33.15
N LEU A 33 20.38 21.18 -33.00
CA LEU A 33 21.08 20.23 -32.16
C LEU A 33 20.62 20.33 -30.68
N PHE A 34 20.58 21.54 -30.15
CA PHE A 34 20.15 21.79 -28.77
C PHE A 34 18.68 21.43 -28.57
N LYS A 35 17.80 21.86 -29.50
CA LYS A 35 16.38 21.52 -29.45
C LYS A 35 16.14 20.02 -29.51
N ASP A 36 16.77 19.32 -30.46
CA ASP A 36 16.62 17.87 -30.60
C ASP A 36 17.06 17.12 -29.36
N ALA A 37 18.14 17.55 -28.69
CA ALA A 37 18.60 16.99 -27.44
C ALA A 37 17.59 17.20 -26.30
N CYS A 38 17.05 18.42 -26.16
CA CYS A 38 16.02 18.74 -25.17
C CYS A 38 14.73 17.94 -25.42
N ASP A 39 14.24 17.93 -26.64
CA ASP A 39 13.02 17.22 -27.04
C ASP A 39 13.17 15.71 -26.84
N GLY A 40 14.34 15.15 -27.15
CA GLY A 40 14.67 13.74 -26.89
C GLY A 40 14.54 13.37 -25.42
N PHE A 41 15.11 14.18 -24.53
CA PHE A 41 15.00 13.96 -23.09
C PHE A 41 13.56 14.04 -22.59
N PHE A 42 12.83 15.12 -22.93
CA PHE A 42 11.45 15.30 -22.46
C PHE A 42 10.50 14.24 -23.01
N ASN A 43 10.69 13.78 -24.25
CA ASN A 43 9.91 12.69 -24.82
C ASN A 43 10.17 11.36 -24.11
N ASN A 44 11.42 11.04 -23.79
CA ASN A 44 11.78 9.83 -23.05
C ASN A 44 11.21 9.86 -21.63
N ARG A 45 11.27 11.00 -20.94
CA ARG A 45 10.67 11.18 -19.64
C ARG A 45 9.14 11.00 -19.68
N ARG A 46 8.48 11.54 -20.71
CA ARG A 46 7.03 11.39 -20.90
C ARG A 46 6.64 9.93 -21.10
N LYS A 47 7.36 9.19 -21.95
CA LYS A 47 7.14 7.75 -22.17
C LYS A 47 7.32 6.95 -20.88
N HIS A 48 8.36 7.24 -20.11
CA HIS A 48 8.59 6.60 -18.82
C HIS A 48 7.43 6.83 -17.85
N ASN A 49 6.97 8.06 -17.70
CA ASN A 49 5.84 8.37 -16.82
C ASN A 49 4.54 7.71 -17.29
N GLN A 50 4.27 7.67 -18.60
CA GLN A 50 3.12 6.96 -19.17
C GLN A 50 3.16 5.45 -18.87
N GLY A 51 4.36 4.84 -18.93
CA GLY A 51 4.55 3.44 -18.56
C GLY A 51 4.22 3.18 -17.09
N LEU A 52 4.67 4.05 -16.18
CA LEU A 52 4.34 3.97 -14.75
C LEU A 52 2.83 4.16 -14.49
N ASP A 53 2.20 5.11 -15.17
CA ASP A 53 0.75 5.33 -15.03
C ASP A 53 -0.05 4.10 -15.48
N SER A 54 0.37 3.42 -16.56
CA SER A 54 -0.23 2.17 -17.03
C SER A 54 -0.06 1.06 -16.00
N GLU A 55 1.15 0.86 -15.48
CA GLU A 55 1.43 -0.12 -14.43
C GLU A 55 0.57 0.10 -13.18
N TYR A 56 0.41 1.36 -12.74
CA TYR A 56 -0.42 1.69 -11.59
C TYR A 56 -1.90 1.40 -11.82
N LEU A 57 -2.39 1.59 -13.05
CA LEU A 57 -3.76 1.23 -13.43
C LEU A 57 -3.95 -0.28 -13.46
N ASP A 58 -3.00 -1.03 -13.98
CA ASP A 58 -3.04 -2.50 -13.97
C ASP A 58 -3.03 -3.05 -12.54
N ASN A 59 -2.23 -2.47 -11.66
CA ASN A 59 -2.22 -2.80 -10.25
C ASN A 59 -3.56 -2.47 -9.57
N LEU A 60 -4.20 -1.35 -9.94
CA LEU A 60 -5.53 -1.02 -9.46
C LEU A 60 -6.55 -2.07 -9.87
N ASN A 61 -6.54 -2.49 -11.14
CA ASN A 61 -7.45 -3.53 -11.65
C ASN A 61 -7.26 -4.85 -10.91
N LYS A 62 -6.02 -5.29 -10.70
CA LYS A 62 -5.72 -6.51 -9.93
C LYS A 62 -6.25 -6.44 -8.49
N LYS A 63 -6.15 -5.28 -7.83
CA LYS A 63 -6.73 -5.08 -6.49
C LYS A 63 -8.25 -5.11 -6.50
N GLU A 64 -8.89 -4.57 -7.54
CA GLU A 64 -10.33 -4.66 -7.71
C GLU A 64 -10.83 -6.10 -7.92
N GLU A 65 -10.07 -6.95 -8.62
CA GLU A 65 -10.36 -8.38 -8.76
C GLU A 65 -10.34 -9.10 -7.42
N ILE A 66 -9.39 -8.77 -6.54
CA ILE A 66 -9.34 -9.31 -5.17
C ILE A 66 -10.60 -8.90 -4.39
N PHE A 67 -11.05 -7.64 -4.51
CA PHE A 67 -12.29 -7.22 -3.85
C PHE A 67 -13.51 -8.01 -4.35
N ALA A 68 -13.63 -8.21 -5.66
CA ALA A 68 -14.71 -9.00 -6.22
C ALA A 68 -14.71 -10.45 -5.70
N THR A 69 -13.53 -11.01 -5.47
CA THR A 69 -13.37 -12.36 -4.90
C THR A 69 -13.80 -12.38 -3.42
N LEU A 70 -13.34 -11.42 -2.62
CA LEU A 70 -13.73 -11.29 -1.20
C LEU A 70 -15.26 -11.04 -1.05
N GLU A 71 -15.86 -10.28 -1.94
CA GLU A 71 -17.30 -10.04 -1.96
C GLU A 71 -18.07 -11.35 -2.24
N LYS A 72 -17.66 -12.14 -3.24
CA LYS A 72 -18.25 -13.45 -3.55
C LYS A 72 -18.15 -14.42 -2.36
N MET A 73 -16.98 -14.48 -1.71
CA MET A 73 -16.79 -15.31 -0.51
C MET A 73 -17.71 -14.85 0.63
N SER A 74 -17.91 -13.54 0.79
CA SER A 74 -18.82 -12.97 1.79
C SER A 74 -20.28 -13.32 1.51
N GLU A 75 -20.70 -13.43 0.25
CA GLU A 75 -22.05 -13.83 -0.17
C GLU A 75 -22.27 -15.33 0.02
N ALA A 76 -21.26 -16.14 -0.25
CA ALA A 76 -21.29 -17.59 -0.06
C ALA A 76 -21.39 -17.99 1.43
N LYS A 77 -20.98 -17.11 2.35
CA LYS A 77 -20.95 -17.32 3.81
C LYS A 77 -20.12 -18.51 4.27
N ASP A 78 -19.43 -19.16 3.37
CA ASP A 78 -18.50 -20.25 3.63
C ASP A 78 -17.08 -19.73 3.33
N VAL A 79 -16.31 -19.52 4.38
CA VAL A 79 -14.99 -18.86 4.28
C VAL A 79 -13.90 -19.88 4.46
N ASN A 80 -13.09 -20.03 3.42
CA ASN A 80 -11.84 -20.78 3.47
C ASN A 80 -10.71 -19.82 3.90
N MET A 81 -10.16 -20.03 5.09
CA MET A 81 -9.12 -19.16 5.66
C MET A 81 -7.83 -19.17 4.83
N ASP A 82 -7.45 -20.31 4.26
CA ASP A 82 -6.23 -20.40 3.44
C ASP A 82 -6.35 -19.56 2.15
N GLU A 83 -7.55 -19.55 1.55
CA GLU A 83 -7.83 -18.67 0.39
C GLU A 83 -7.77 -17.19 0.78
N VAL A 84 -8.27 -16.84 1.95
CA VAL A 84 -8.21 -15.44 2.43
C VAL A 84 -6.77 -15.01 2.67
N TYR A 85 -5.93 -15.86 3.26
CA TYR A 85 -4.51 -15.56 3.44
C TYR A 85 -3.79 -15.43 2.10
N ALA A 86 -4.07 -16.29 1.13
CA ALA A 86 -3.51 -16.17 -0.22
C ALA A 86 -3.92 -14.87 -0.92
N LEU A 87 -5.18 -14.42 -0.72
CA LEU A 87 -5.65 -13.13 -1.24
C LEU A 87 -4.97 -11.95 -0.54
N GLN A 88 -4.72 -12.03 0.77
CA GLN A 88 -3.98 -11.00 1.51
C GLN A 88 -2.54 -10.88 1.03
N ASP A 89 -1.85 -12.00 0.84
CA ASP A 89 -0.49 -12.04 0.30
C ASP A 89 -0.45 -11.46 -1.11
N SER A 90 -1.41 -11.85 -1.95
CA SER A 90 -1.54 -11.33 -3.31
C SER A 90 -1.78 -9.82 -3.31
N PHE A 91 -2.68 -9.31 -2.44
CA PHE A 91 -2.95 -7.88 -2.31
C PHE A 91 -1.71 -7.08 -1.90
N SER A 92 -0.91 -7.65 -1.00
CA SER A 92 0.33 -7.04 -0.51
C SER A 92 1.45 -7.05 -1.54
N ALA A 93 1.50 -8.08 -2.38
CA ALA A 93 2.47 -8.22 -3.46
C ALA A 93 2.19 -7.28 -4.65
N ILE A 94 0.92 -6.87 -4.86
CA ILE A 94 0.56 -5.89 -5.89
C ILE A 94 1.16 -4.54 -5.55
N GLY A 95 1.93 -3.98 -6.50
CA GLY A 95 2.65 -2.71 -6.36
C GLY A 95 1.75 -1.48 -6.17
N PHE A 96 2.32 -0.33 -6.48
CA PHE A 96 1.64 0.96 -6.30
C PHE A 96 0.43 1.09 -7.24
N VAL A 97 -0.59 1.79 -6.74
CA VAL A 97 -1.78 2.22 -7.49
C VAL A 97 -1.75 3.74 -7.67
N PRO A 98 -2.56 4.32 -8.58
CA PRO A 98 -2.62 5.77 -8.73
C PRO A 98 -2.86 6.47 -7.38
N ARG A 99 -2.10 7.53 -7.13
CA ARG A 99 -2.07 8.24 -5.83
C ARG A 99 -3.46 8.63 -5.31
N LYS A 100 -4.36 9.00 -6.21
CA LYS A 100 -5.75 9.35 -5.88
C LYS A 100 -6.56 8.18 -5.32
N ASN A 101 -6.17 6.94 -5.64
CA ASN A 101 -6.89 5.73 -5.27
C ASN A 101 -6.34 5.06 -3.99
N ILE A 102 -5.15 5.44 -3.50
CA ILE A 102 -4.49 4.76 -2.37
C ILE A 102 -5.40 4.66 -1.15
N LYS A 103 -5.99 5.78 -0.71
CA LYS A 103 -6.83 5.81 0.49
C LYS A 103 -8.13 5.03 0.31
N SER A 104 -8.79 5.15 -0.85
CA SER A 104 -10.04 4.45 -1.13
C SER A 104 -9.84 2.94 -1.23
N ILE A 105 -8.77 2.49 -1.86
CA ILE A 105 -8.41 1.06 -1.98
C ILE A 105 -8.14 0.46 -0.59
N GLN A 106 -7.36 1.15 0.24
CA GLN A 106 -7.07 0.68 1.59
C GLN A 106 -8.33 0.56 2.44
N LYS A 107 -9.21 1.57 2.39
CA LYS A 107 -10.47 1.56 3.11
C LYS A 107 -11.39 0.42 2.64
N ARG A 108 -11.57 0.25 1.33
CA ARG A 108 -12.39 -0.83 0.75
C ARG A 108 -11.86 -2.21 1.12
N TYR A 109 -10.54 -2.37 1.15
CA TYR A 109 -9.92 -3.62 1.56
C TYR A 109 -10.29 -4.00 3.00
N GLN A 110 -10.16 -3.06 3.92
CA GLN A 110 -10.54 -3.26 5.32
C GLN A 110 -12.02 -3.55 5.48
N GLU A 111 -12.87 -2.82 4.75
CA GLU A 111 -14.33 -3.03 4.76
C GLU A 111 -14.71 -4.41 4.22
N ALA A 112 -14.07 -4.87 3.13
CA ALA A 112 -14.29 -6.18 2.54
C ALA A 112 -13.90 -7.31 3.50
N LEU A 113 -12.73 -7.24 4.12
CA LEU A 113 -12.30 -8.23 5.12
C LEU A 113 -13.20 -8.24 6.36
N ASN A 114 -13.58 -7.07 6.87
CA ASN A 114 -14.50 -6.99 8.01
C ASN A 114 -15.90 -7.54 7.68
N LYS A 115 -16.40 -7.33 6.45
CA LYS A 115 -17.66 -7.89 5.97
C LYS A 115 -17.56 -9.40 5.91
N LEU A 116 -16.47 -9.92 5.35
CA LEU A 116 -16.21 -11.35 5.23
C LEU A 116 -16.23 -12.05 6.61
N VAL A 117 -15.51 -11.52 7.60
CA VAL A 117 -15.51 -12.06 8.98
C VAL A 117 -16.90 -12.09 9.57
N LYS A 118 -17.71 -11.04 9.35
CA LYS A 118 -19.07 -10.97 9.88
C LYS A 118 -20.03 -11.95 9.22
N SER A 119 -19.89 -12.15 7.90
CA SER A 119 -20.80 -13.00 7.11
C SER A 119 -20.46 -14.49 7.19
N ALA A 120 -19.26 -14.87 7.67
CA ALA A 120 -18.84 -16.27 7.76
C ALA A 120 -19.67 -17.04 8.78
N ASP A 121 -20.57 -17.90 8.29
CA ASP A 121 -21.44 -18.74 9.14
C ASP A 121 -20.72 -20.02 9.61
N ASN A 122 -19.67 -20.44 8.87
CA ASN A 122 -18.86 -21.62 9.15
C ASN A 122 -17.74 -21.40 10.19
N LEU A 123 -17.50 -20.15 10.61
CA LEU A 123 -16.50 -19.81 11.62
C LEU A 123 -17.16 -19.60 12.99
N ASP A 124 -16.60 -20.23 14.01
CA ASP A 124 -17.00 -19.99 15.39
C ASP A 124 -16.52 -18.62 15.90
N LYS A 125 -16.90 -18.27 17.12
CA LYS A 125 -16.57 -16.96 17.71
C LYS A 125 -15.08 -16.75 17.89
N ASP A 126 -14.37 -17.82 18.23
CA ASP A 126 -12.93 -17.76 18.51
C ASP A 126 -12.15 -17.60 17.22
N SER A 127 -12.48 -18.37 16.18
CA SER A 127 -11.90 -18.24 14.83
C SER A 127 -12.16 -16.86 14.20
N LYS A 128 -13.37 -16.30 14.40
CA LYS A 128 -13.67 -14.92 13.96
C LYS A 128 -12.81 -13.88 14.71
N SER A 129 -12.57 -14.08 15.99
CA SER A 129 -11.72 -13.20 16.80
C SER A 129 -10.27 -13.28 16.38
N GLU A 130 -9.77 -14.49 16.15
CA GLU A 130 -8.42 -14.74 15.64
C GLU A 130 -8.22 -14.08 14.27
N PHE A 131 -9.12 -14.31 13.34
CA PHE A 131 -9.05 -13.73 12.01
C PHE A 131 -9.05 -12.20 12.04
N LYS A 132 -9.89 -11.60 12.88
CA LYS A 132 -9.89 -10.14 13.08
C LYS A 132 -8.54 -9.63 13.59
N SER A 133 -7.93 -10.35 14.52
CA SER A 133 -6.60 -10.00 15.05
C SER A 133 -5.51 -10.10 13.98
N LEU A 134 -5.59 -11.08 13.09
CA LEU A 134 -4.66 -11.25 11.98
C LEU A 134 -4.79 -10.13 10.95
N ILE A 135 -6.03 -9.70 10.63
CA ILE A 135 -6.26 -8.51 9.78
C ILE A 135 -5.58 -7.28 10.40
N GLU A 136 -5.80 -7.04 11.70
CA GLU A 136 -5.20 -5.90 12.41
C GLU A 136 -3.66 -5.95 12.36
N ILE A 137 -3.06 -7.13 12.55
CA ILE A 137 -1.60 -7.32 12.48
C ILE A 137 -1.10 -7.04 11.06
N HIS A 138 -1.79 -7.53 10.05
CA HIS A 138 -1.41 -7.29 8.66
C HIS A 138 -1.44 -5.79 8.30
N GLU A 139 -2.46 -5.08 8.75
CA GLU A 139 -2.55 -3.61 8.58
C GLU A 139 -1.40 -2.87 9.27
N LEU A 140 -1.02 -3.30 10.47
CA LEU A 140 0.10 -2.71 11.19
C LEU A 140 1.42 -2.92 10.45
N LYS A 141 1.62 -4.09 9.83
CA LYS A 141 2.82 -4.43 9.04
C LYS A 141 2.92 -3.63 7.74
N SER A 142 1.79 -3.27 7.14
CA SER A 142 1.74 -2.64 5.81
C SER A 142 1.94 -1.11 5.82
N GLY A 143 2.04 -0.47 6.99
CA GLY A 143 2.07 1.00 7.11
C GLY A 143 3.44 1.58 7.44
N PRO A 144 3.60 2.90 7.30
CA PRO A 144 4.80 3.59 7.79
C PRO A 144 4.93 3.40 9.30
N ASN A 145 6.16 3.22 9.78
CA ASN A 145 6.50 2.91 11.17
C ASN A 145 5.86 1.60 11.68
N ALA A 146 5.83 0.57 10.82
CA ALA A 146 5.26 -0.73 11.13
C ALA A 146 5.83 -1.31 12.44
N ASP A 147 7.15 -1.31 12.60
CA ASP A 147 7.84 -1.83 13.79
C ASP A 147 7.36 -1.13 15.07
N GLN A 148 7.32 0.21 15.08
CA GLN A 148 6.85 0.96 16.24
C GLN A 148 5.38 0.69 16.59
N LYS A 149 4.53 0.47 15.59
CA LYS A 149 3.12 0.14 15.80
C LYS A 149 2.96 -1.28 16.34
N LEU A 150 3.73 -2.23 15.81
CA LEU A 150 3.77 -3.61 16.30
C LEU A 150 4.26 -3.66 17.75
N ASP A 151 5.33 -2.98 18.10
CA ASP A 151 5.86 -2.89 19.46
C ASP A 151 4.81 -2.32 20.44
N ARG A 152 4.13 -1.24 20.06
CA ARG A 152 3.05 -0.66 20.88
C ARG A 152 1.89 -1.65 21.07
N ARG A 153 1.53 -2.40 20.03
CA ARG A 153 0.47 -3.40 20.09
C ARG A 153 0.89 -4.56 20.99
N GLU A 154 2.12 -5.04 20.85
CA GLU A 154 2.69 -6.09 21.71
C GLU A 154 2.67 -5.67 23.19
N HIS A 155 3.17 -4.48 23.50
CA HIS A 155 3.15 -3.95 24.88
C HIS A 155 1.73 -3.81 25.44
N SER A 156 0.76 -3.43 24.62
CA SER A 156 -0.64 -3.36 25.01
C SER A 156 -1.23 -4.74 25.30
N LEU A 157 -0.91 -5.74 24.47
CA LEU A 157 -1.35 -7.13 24.67
C LEU A 157 -0.71 -7.75 25.91
N ARG A 158 0.60 -7.57 26.12
CA ARG A 158 1.29 -8.06 27.33
C ARG A 158 0.68 -7.49 28.61
N ARG A 159 0.33 -6.21 28.62
CA ARG A 159 -0.37 -5.59 29.78
C ARG A 159 -1.74 -6.23 30.03
N LYS A 160 -2.52 -6.50 28.98
CA LYS A 160 -3.83 -7.16 29.11
C LYS A 160 -3.68 -8.59 29.63
N ILE A 161 -2.71 -9.35 29.12
CA ILE A 161 -2.41 -10.71 29.58
C ILE A 161 -2.07 -10.68 31.07
N SER A 162 -1.15 -9.82 31.51
CA SER A 162 -0.75 -9.72 32.91
C SER A 162 -1.92 -9.33 33.84
N ALA A 163 -2.82 -8.43 33.37
CA ALA A 163 -4.02 -8.08 34.14
C ALA A 163 -4.96 -9.29 34.29
N LEU A 164 -5.21 -10.02 33.19
CA LEU A 164 -6.06 -11.23 33.24
C LEU A 164 -5.46 -12.36 34.09
N GLU A 165 -4.14 -12.57 34.03
CA GLU A 165 -3.44 -13.52 34.88
C GLU A 165 -3.58 -13.16 36.35
N SER A 166 -3.49 -11.87 36.69
CA SER A 166 -3.72 -11.38 38.04
C SER A 166 -5.17 -11.63 38.49
N ASP A 167 -6.16 -11.33 37.66
CA ASP A 167 -7.58 -11.58 37.95
C ASP A 167 -7.85 -13.07 38.16
N VAL A 168 -7.30 -13.93 37.30
CA VAL A 168 -7.42 -15.41 37.44
C VAL A 168 -6.76 -15.88 38.72
N SER A 169 -5.62 -15.31 39.11
CA SER A 169 -4.97 -15.64 40.37
C SER A 169 -5.82 -15.26 41.62
N ILE A 170 -6.42 -14.05 41.55
CA ILE A 170 -7.35 -13.59 42.61
C ILE A 170 -8.56 -14.52 42.70
N TRP A 171 -9.16 -14.88 41.56
CA TRP A 171 -10.32 -15.79 41.55
C TRP A 171 -9.97 -17.19 42.06
N LYS A 172 -8.83 -17.77 41.69
CA LYS A 172 -8.35 -19.05 42.22
C LYS A 172 -8.17 -19.00 43.71
N ASN A 173 -7.60 -17.93 44.23
CA ASN A 173 -7.42 -17.76 45.67
C ASN A 173 -8.77 -17.64 46.41
N ASN A 174 -9.73 -16.90 45.83
CA ASN A 174 -11.05 -16.74 46.40
C ASN A 174 -11.86 -18.07 46.41
N ILE A 175 -11.78 -18.86 45.33
CA ILE A 175 -12.44 -20.17 45.26
C ILE A 175 -11.84 -21.13 46.29
N GLY A 176 -10.52 -21.09 46.53
CA GLY A 176 -9.85 -21.91 47.57
C GLY A 176 -10.25 -21.53 48.99
N PHE A 177 -10.90 -20.38 49.22
CA PHE A 177 -11.43 -19.98 50.53
C PHE A 177 -12.81 -20.56 50.84
N PHE A 178 -13.54 -21.05 49.81
CA PHE A 178 -14.91 -21.60 49.93
C PHE A 178 -14.94 -23.13 49.90
N SER A 179 -13.81 -23.80 49.80
CA SER A 179 -13.63 -25.26 49.88
C SER A 179 -13.01 -25.66 51.21
#